data_5ce692a5b671fd77d451e0b23934cc08
#
_entry.id   5ce692a5b671fd77d451e0b23934cc08
#
_cell.length_a   1.000
_cell.length_b   1.000
_cell.length_c   1.000
_cell.angle_alpha   90.00
_cell.angle_beta   90.00
_cell.angle_gamma   90.00
#
_symmetry.space_group_name_H-M   'P 1'
#
loop_
_entity.id
_entity.type
_entity.pdbx_description
1 polymer ?
#
loop_
_entity_poly.entity_id
_entity_poly.type
_entity_poly.pdbx_seq_one_letter_code
_entity_poly.pdbx_strand_id
1 'polypeptide(L)'
;GNHSNENREVAVLSDIHAHNNLGNKILNGISFQLKEKEILGVAGVSGNGQVELAEVLCGMRDFDQGSYQFLDQTLKKPDVNQMIERGVGYIPEDRKRFGVSPQLSIAYNFMLRDLYNRDFFQSGILKQKNIMQFGKSQMQKFDVRAPSEKAKVGSLSGGNMQKVILAREC
;
A
#
# COMPACT_ATOMS: atom_id res chain seq x y z
N GLY A 1 39.13 -5.66 3.61
CA GLY A 1 38.23 -5.29 2.51
C GLY A 1 36.96 -4.75 3.07
N ASN A 2 36.81 -3.42 2.98
CA ASN A 2 35.54 -2.75 3.31
C ASN A 2 34.50 -3.15 2.27
N HIS A 3 33.58 -4.02 2.61
CA HIS A 3 32.34 -4.12 1.89
C HIS A 3 31.46 -2.96 2.38
N SER A 4 31.44 -1.88 1.63
CA SER A 4 30.43 -0.85 1.74
C SER A 4 29.08 -1.52 1.43
N ASN A 5 28.29 -1.72 2.47
CA ASN A 5 26.88 -2.10 2.34
C ASN A 5 26.12 -0.88 1.80
N GLU A 6 26.36 -0.54 0.52
CA GLU A 6 25.47 0.40 -0.17
C GLU A 6 24.14 -0.30 -0.34
N ASN A 7 23.12 0.16 0.39
CA ASN A 7 21.75 -0.33 0.24
C ASN A 7 21.33 -0.15 -1.22
N ARG A 8 20.90 -1.25 -1.85
CA ARG A 8 20.46 -1.27 -3.24
C ARG A 8 19.28 -0.33 -3.44
N GLU A 9 19.27 0.44 -4.53
CA GLU A 9 18.09 1.20 -4.95
C GLU A 9 16.96 0.25 -5.33
N VAL A 10 15.78 0.45 -4.74
CA VAL A 10 14.61 -0.40 -4.94
C VAL A 10 13.59 0.29 -5.81
N ALA A 11 13.28 1.55 -5.52
CA ALA A 11 12.33 2.36 -6.27
C ALA A 11 12.98 3.64 -6.74
N VAL A 12 12.87 3.93 -8.03
CA VAL A 12 13.37 5.15 -8.66
C VAL A 12 12.23 5.80 -9.44
N LEU A 13 11.83 6.97 -8.95
CA LEU A 13 10.88 7.84 -9.62
C LEU A 13 11.63 8.95 -10.31
N SER A 14 11.36 9.18 -11.58
CA SER A 14 12.02 10.20 -12.38
C SER A 14 11.01 11.09 -13.08
N ASP A 15 11.06 12.38 -12.80
CA ASP A 15 10.23 13.41 -13.41
C ASP A 15 8.72 13.09 -13.33
N ILE A 16 8.24 12.73 -12.16
CA ILE A 16 6.85 12.33 -11.93
C ILE A 16 5.92 13.54 -11.90
N HIS A 17 4.88 13.47 -12.71
CA HIS A 17 3.76 14.40 -12.74
C HIS A 17 2.48 13.67 -12.39
N ALA A 18 1.72 14.19 -11.45
CA ALA A 18 0.45 13.60 -11.03
C ALA A 18 -0.54 14.67 -10.56
N HIS A 19 -1.84 14.32 -10.61
CA HIS A 19 -2.94 15.15 -10.15
C HIS A 19 -3.50 14.63 -8.83
N ASN A 20 -4.08 15.53 -8.03
CA ASN A 20 -4.87 15.15 -6.87
C ASN A 20 -6.30 14.73 -7.28
N ASN A 21 -7.14 14.37 -6.31
CA ASN A 21 -8.51 13.92 -6.56
C ASN A 21 -9.43 15.03 -7.11
N LEU A 22 -9.02 16.29 -6.99
CA LEU A 22 -9.74 17.44 -7.54
C LEU A 22 -9.29 17.79 -8.97
N GLY A 23 -8.35 17.03 -9.54
CA GLY A 23 -7.80 17.26 -10.86
C GLY A 23 -6.71 18.33 -10.92
N ASN A 24 -6.26 18.85 -9.78
CA ASN A 24 -5.17 19.81 -9.73
C ASN A 24 -3.82 19.10 -9.76
N LYS A 25 -2.90 19.62 -10.57
CA LYS A 25 -1.53 19.11 -10.64
C LYS A 25 -0.82 19.36 -9.31
N ILE A 26 -0.45 18.28 -8.62
CA ILE A 26 0.17 18.34 -7.29
C ILE A 26 1.63 17.86 -7.31
N LEU A 27 1.99 16.96 -8.20
CA LEU A 27 3.36 16.57 -8.47
C LEU A 27 3.76 17.10 -9.85
N ASN A 28 4.84 17.85 -9.90
CA ASN A 28 5.28 18.55 -11.09
C ASN A 28 6.79 18.34 -11.31
N GLY A 29 7.15 17.17 -11.83
CA GLY A 29 8.52 16.84 -12.12
C GLY A 29 9.33 16.40 -10.89
N ILE A 30 8.74 15.61 -10.01
CA ILE A 30 9.39 15.12 -8.81
C ILE A 30 10.21 13.87 -9.13
N SER A 31 11.46 13.88 -8.69
CA SER A 31 12.35 12.72 -8.73
C SER A 31 12.67 12.27 -7.32
N PHE A 32 12.64 10.95 -7.09
CA PHE A 32 12.80 10.36 -5.78
C PHE A 32 13.39 8.95 -5.89
N GLN A 33 14.23 8.59 -4.93
CA GLN A 33 14.82 7.25 -4.83
C GLN A 33 14.54 6.67 -3.44
N LEU A 34 14.19 5.40 -3.40
CA LEU A 34 14.06 4.62 -2.18
C LEU A 34 15.02 3.44 -2.23
N LYS A 35 15.82 3.30 -1.20
CA LYS A 35 16.79 2.20 -1.05
C LYS A 35 16.21 1.06 -0.24
N GLU A 36 16.80 -0.11 -0.38
CA GLU A 36 16.45 -1.29 0.39
C GLU A 36 16.53 -1.01 1.89
N LYS A 37 15.52 -1.48 2.64
CA LYS A 37 15.38 -1.28 4.09
C LYS A 37 15.13 0.15 4.55
N GLU A 38 14.93 1.08 3.65
CA GLU A 38 14.47 2.42 4.02
C GLU A 38 12.97 2.39 4.37
N ILE A 39 12.62 3.09 5.44
CA ILE A 39 11.24 3.36 5.80
C ILE A 39 10.94 4.81 5.42
N LEU A 40 10.07 4.99 4.44
CA LEU A 40 9.59 6.31 4.09
C LEU A 40 8.42 6.69 5.02
N GLY A 41 8.69 7.57 5.97
CA GLY A 41 7.66 8.22 6.75
C GLY A 41 7.21 9.49 6.04
N VAL A 42 5.96 9.50 5.57
CA VAL A 42 5.35 10.71 5.04
C VAL A 42 4.37 11.24 6.08
N ALA A 43 4.83 12.21 6.88
CA ALA A 43 3.98 13.01 7.73
C ALA A 43 3.78 14.35 7.02
N GLY A 44 2.58 14.63 6.52
CA GLY A 44 2.36 15.82 5.72
C GLY A 44 1.13 16.60 6.11
N VAL A 45 1.27 17.93 6.02
CA VAL A 45 0.11 18.81 5.88
C VAL A 45 -0.45 18.59 4.48
N SER A 46 -1.76 18.37 4.35
CA SER A 46 -2.41 18.18 3.06
C SER A 46 -2.11 19.36 2.11
N GLY A 47 -1.83 19.06 0.84
CA GLY A 47 -1.57 20.05 -0.20
C GLY A 47 -0.11 20.22 -0.60
N ASN A 48 0.85 19.58 0.07
CA ASN A 48 2.29 19.68 -0.25
C ASN A 48 2.80 18.57 -1.20
N GLY A 49 1.92 17.69 -1.71
CA GLY A 49 2.28 16.60 -2.60
C GLY A 49 2.91 15.38 -1.94
N GLN A 50 3.13 15.39 -0.65
CA GLN A 50 3.78 14.28 0.08
C GLN A 50 2.90 13.03 0.11
N VAL A 51 1.61 13.18 0.35
CA VAL A 51 0.64 12.07 0.34
C VAL A 51 0.56 11.47 -1.06
N GLU A 52 0.44 12.32 -2.07
CA GLU A 52 0.35 11.88 -3.47
C GLU A 52 1.63 11.19 -3.94
N LEU A 53 2.80 11.64 -3.49
CA LEU A 53 4.06 10.97 -3.77
C LEU A 53 4.10 9.56 -3.15
N ALA A 54 3.69 9.43 -1.89
CA ALA A 54 3.58 8.15 -1.22
C ALA A 54 2.58 7.22 -1.92
N GLU A 55 1.44 7.75 -2.36
CA GLU A 55 0.44 7.00 -3.10
C GLU A 55 0.95 6.53 -4.47
N VAL A 56 1.73 7.34 -5.18
CA VAL A 56 2.39 6.92 -6.44
C VAL A 56 3.38 5.80 -6.18
N LEU A 57 4.22 5.94 -5.15
CA LEU A 57 5.20 4.92 -4.77
C LEU A 57 4.57 3.56 -4.48
N CYS A 58 3.45 3.54 -3.79
CA CYS A 58 2.79 2.29 -3.41
C CYS A 58 1.71 1.80 -4.40
N GLY A 59 1.52 2.50 -5.52
CA GLY A 59 0.56 2.10 -6.54
C GLY A 59 -0.90 2.46 -6.25
N MET A 60 -1.15 3.38 -5.31
CA MET A 60 -2.49 3.89 -4.99
C MET A 60 -2.93 5.02 -5.91
N ARG A 61 -1.99 5.66 -6.59
CA ARG A 61 -2.24 6.79 -7.49
C ARG A 61 -1.46 6.61 -8.78
N ASP A 62 -2.14 6.85 -9.90
CA ASP A 62 -1.50 6.92 -11.21
C ASP A 62 -0.69 8.22 -11.35
N PHE A 63 0.33 8.18 -12.18
CA PHE A 63 1.08 9.36 -12.60
C PHE A 63 0.88 9.59 -14.10
N ASP A 64 0.92 10.86 -14.52
CA ASP A 64 0.60 11.25 -15.89
C ASP A 64 1.84 11.22 -16.80
N GLN A 65 3.00 11.60 -16.25
CA GLN A 65 4.29 11.67 -16.93
C GLN A 65 5.41 11.23 -16.00
N GLY A 66 6.53 10.88 -16.58
CA GLY A 66 7.70 10.40 -15.89
C GLY A 66 7.86 8.89 -15.95
N SER A 67 8.77 8.37 -15.18
CA SER A 67 9.05 6.94 -15.11
C SER A 67 9.16 6.44 -13.69
N TYR A 68 8.70 5.23 -13.46
CA TYR A 68 8.83 4.52 -12.20
C TYR A 68 9.54 3.18 -12.45
N GLN A 69 10.75 3.05 -11.95
CA GLN A 69 11.48 1.79 -11.91
C GLN A 69 11.43 1.19 -10.51
N PHE A 70 11.00 -0.07 -10.45
CA PHE A 70 11.03 -0.87 -9.24
C PHE A 70 11.93 -2.08 -9.48
N LEU A 71 13.07 -2.14 -8.79
CA LEU A 71 14.16 -3.05 -9.09
C LEU A 71 14.56 -2.91 -10.58
N ASP A 72 14.48 -3.98 -11.34
CA ASP A 72 14.85 -3.99 -12.75
C ASP A 72 13.62 -3.85 -13.70
N GLN A 73 12.45 -3.49 -13.17
CA GLN A 73 11.22 -3.38 -13.93
C GLN A 73 10.72 -1.94 -14.02
N THR A 74 10.35 -1.52 -15.21
CA THR A 74 9.64 -0.25 -15.43
C THR A 74 8.15 -0.47 -15.22
N LEU A 75 7.56 0.30 -14.30
CA LEU A 75 6.14 0.22 -13.96
C LEU A 75 5.39 1.37 -14.64
N LYS A 76 4.40 1.05 -15.47
CA LYS A 76 3.55 2.06 -16.12
C LYS A 76 2.32 2.40 -15.27
N LYS A 77 1.65 1.40 -14.73
CA LYS A 77 0.49 1.51 -13.83
C LYS A 77 0.65 0.52 -12.70
N PRO A 78 1.46 0.85 -11.68
CA PRO A 78 1.60 -0.05 -10.55
C PRO A 78 0.27 -0.18 -9.81
N ASP A 79 -0.08 -1.41 -9.45
CA ASP A 79 -1.22 -1.71 -8.59
C ASP A 79 -0.77 -1.87 -7.16
N VAL A 80 -1.50 -1.31 -6.20
CA VAL A 80 -1.12 -1.31 -4.79
C VAL A 80 -0.93 -2.72 -4.24
N ASN A 81 -1.77 -3.67 -4.62
CA ASN A 81 -1.65 -5.04 -4.13
C ASN A 81 -0.41 -5.73 -4.69
N GLN A 82 -0.06 -5.47 -5.95
CA GLN A 82 1.19 -5.95 -6.53
C GLN A 82 2.41 -5.33 -5.84
N MET A 83 2.36 -4.03 -5.51
CA MET A 83 3.44 -3.37 -4.79
C MET A 83 3.60 -3.93 -3.38
N ILE A 84 2.51 -4.22 -2.69
CA ILE A 84 2.51 -4.88 -1.38
C ILE A 84 3.14 -6.27 -1.48
N GLU A 85 2.79 -7.07 -2.48
CA GLU A 85 3.40 -8.39 -2.72
C GLU A 85 4.91 -8.29 -2.97
N ARG A 86 5.38 -7.18 -3.52
CA ARG A 86 6.81 -6.88 -3.74
C ARG A 86 7.52 -6.30 -2.51
N GLY A 87 6.80 -6.11 -1.40
CA GLY A 87 7.35 -5.63 -0.14
C GLY A 87 7.21 -4.12 0.10
N VAL A 88 6.49 -3.40 -0.75
CA VAL A 88 6.17 -1.98 -0.51
C VAL A 88 4.88 -1.89 0.28
N GLY A 89 4.97 -1.51 1.55
CA GLY A 89 3.82 -1.32 2.41
C GLY A 89 3.30 0.12 2.35
N TYR A 90 1.98 0.27 2.39
CA TYR A 90 1.30 1.55 2.53
C TYR A 90 0.40 1.53 3.76
N ILE A 91 0.56 2.54 4.60
CA ILE A 91 -0.26 2.72 5.80
C ILE A 91 -0.95 4.07 5.65
N PRO A 92 -2.28 4.10 5.44
CA PRO A 92 -3.04 5.34 5.36
C PRO A 92 -2.89 6.17 6.64
N GLU A 93 -2.79 7.48 6.50
CA GLU A 93 -2.72 8.39 7.65
C GLU A 93 -3.98 8.26 8.53
N ASP A 94 -5.13 8.10 7.90
CA ASP A 94 -6.43 7.96 8.56
C ASP A 94 -6.75 6.51 8.92
N ARG A 95 -5.90 5.92 9.78
CA ARG A 95 -6.06 4.53 10.27
C ARG A 95 -7.29 4.33 11.15
N LYS A 96 -7.80 5.42 11.73
CA LYS A 96 -8.95 5.41 12.64
C LYS A 96 -10.29 5.54 11.91
N ARG A 97 -10.25 5.71 10.59
CA ARG A 97 -11.45 5.86 9.80
C ARG A 97 -12.30 4.59 9.89
N PHE A 98 -13.55 4.75 10.27
CA PHE A 98 -14.55 3.70 10.20
C PHE A 98 -14.76 3.35 8.72
N GLY A 99 -14.38 2.14 8.33
CA GLY A 99 -14.52 1.71 6.97
C GLY A 99 -13.33 0.92 6.45
N VAL A 100 -13.34 0.68 5.16
CA VAL A 100 -12.33 -0.11 4.47
C VAL A 100 -11.66 0.71 3.37
N SER A 101 -10.46 0.32 2.99
CA SER A 101 -9.79 0.82 1.79
C SER A 101 -10.18 -0.05 0.61
N PRO A 102 -11.03 0.42 -0.33
CA PRO A 102 -11.57 -0.42 -1.41
C PRO A 102 -10.50 -0.97 -2.35
N GLN A 103 -9.41 -0.26 -2.53
CA GLN A 103 -8.32 -0.65 -3.44
C GLN A 103 -7.43 -1.74 -2.86
N LEU A 104 -7.41 -1.91 -1.54
CA LEU A 104 -6.60 -2.90 -0.85
C LEU A 104 -7.31 -4.25 -0.77
N SER A 105 -6.53 -5.32 -0.66
CA SER A 105 -7.06 -6.66 -0.45
C SER A 105 -7.82 -6.78 0.88
N ILE A 106 -8.67 -7.79 0.97
CA ILE A 106 -9.39 -8.15 2.20
C ILE A 106 -8.40 -8.37 3.34
N ALA A 107 -7.36 -9.17 3.10
CA ALA A 107 -6.35 -9.48 4.10
C ALA A 107 -5.62 -8.23 4.60
N TYR A 108 -5.25 -7.33 3.70
CA TYR A 108 -4.56 -6.10 4.08
C TYR A 108 -5.47 -5.14 4.86
N ASN A 109 -6.74 -5.05 4.51
CA ASN A 109 -7.71 -4.29 5.28
C ASN A 109 -7.84 -4.79 6.72
N PHE A 110 -7.83 -6.09 6.94
CA PHE A 110 -7.83 -6.66 8.28
C PHE A 110 -6.54 -6.35 9.04
N MET A 111 -5.39 -6.47 8.37
CA MET A 111 -4.09 -6.17 8.96
C MET A 111 -3.99 -4.71 9.41
N LEU A 112 -4.52 -3.76 8.63
CA LEU A 112 -4.44 -2.33 8.93
C LEU A 112 -5.05 -1.94 10.29
N ARG A 113 -5.95 -2.75 10.82
CA ARG A 113 -6.49 -2.54 12.15
C ARG A 113 -5.48 -2.83 13.25
N ASP A 114 -4.68 -3.87 13.07
CA ASP A 114 -3.74 -4.36 14.09
C ASP A 114 -2.28 -4.21 13.63
N LEU A 115 -1.91 -2.97 13.33
CA LEU A 115 -0.58 -2.62 12.82
C LEU A 115 0.56 -2.89 13.81
N TYR A 116 0.24 -2.99 15.10
CA TYR A 116 1.24 -3.26 16.13
C TYR A 116 1.45 -4.74 16.39
N ASN A 117 0.70 -5.60 15.70
CA ASN A 117 0.86 -7.04 15.81
C ASN A 117 2.20 -7.47 15.17
N ARG A 118 3.08 -8.01 16.00
CA ARG A 118 4.40 -8.50 15.58
C ARG A 118 4.34 -9.64 14.58
N ASP A 119 3.21 -10.33 14.49
CA ASP A 119 3.00 -11.41 13.53
C ASP A 119 2.95 -10.89 12.09
N PHE A 120 2.63 -9.61 11.88
CA PHE A 120 2.56 -8.98 10.57
C PHE A 120 3.84 -8.27 10.15
N PHE A 121 4.70 -7.91 11.10
CA PHE A 121 5.94 -7.19 10.85
C PHE A 121 7.12 -7.86 11.53
N GLN A 122 8.24 -7.91 10.83
CA GLN A 122 9.52 -8.28 11.41
C GLN A 122 10.61 -7.36 10.84
N SER A 123 11.31 -6.66 11.74
CA SER A 123 12.41 -5.76 11.36
C SER A 123 12.03 -4.74 10.27
N GLY A 124 10.80 -4.20 10.33
CA GLY A 124 10.26 -3.27 9.34
C GLY A 124 9.77 -3.92 8.03
N ILE A 125 9.78 -5.26 7.94
CA ILE A 125 9.33 -6.01 6.78
C ILE A 125 7.95 -6.62 7.04
N LEU A 126 7.03 -6.44 6.06
CA LEU A 126 5.72 -7.07 6.09
C LEU A 126 5.82 -8.58 5.87
N LYS A 127 5.20 -9.33 6.76
CA LYS A 127 5.10 -10.80 6.65
C LYS A 127 3.87 -11.18 5.83
N GLN A 128 3.99 -11.19 4.52
CA GLN A 128 2.88 -11.43 3.59
C GLN A 128 2.12 -12.73 3.89
N LYS A 129 2.84 -13.81 4.14
CA LYS A 129 2.23 -15.10 4.45
C LYS A 129 1.32 -15.03 5.67
N ASN A 130 1.77 -14.38 6.73
CA ASN A 130 0.99 -14.23 7.96
C ASN A 130 -0.23 -13.34 7.76
N ILE A 131 -0.07 -12.25 6.99
CA ILE A 131 -1.18 -11.35 6.63
C ILE A 131 -2.25 -12.11 5.85
N MET A 132 -1.87 -12.90 4.86
CA MET A 132 -2.80 -13.69 4.05
C MET A 132 -3.49 -14.78 4.86
N GLN A 133 -2.77 -15.48 5.72
CA GLN A 133 -3.36 -16.50 6.63
C GLN A 133 -4.35 -15.86 7.59
N PHE A 134 -4.02 -14.74 8.18
CA PHE A 134 -4.93 -13.99 9.04
C PHE A 134 -6.17 -13.54 8.28
N GLY A 135 -6.01 -12.98 7.09
CA GLY A 135 -7.12 -12.59 6.22
C GLY A 135 -8.07 -13.76 5.94
N LYS A 136 -7.52 -14.91 5.60
CA LYS A 136 -8.30 -16.13 5.34
C LYS A 136 -9.08 -16.59 6.57
N SER A 137 -8.46 -16.58 7.74
CA SER A 137 -9.13 -16.95 8.99
C SER A 137 -10.25 -16.00 9.37
N GLN A 138 -10.06 -14.70 9.17
CA GLN A 138 -11.10 -13.70 9.43
C GLN A 138 -12.25 -13.80 8.44
N MET A 139 -11.98 -14.08 7.16
CA MET A 139 -13.03 -14.35 6.18
C MET A 139 -13.92 -15.52 6.60
N GLN A 140 -13.34 -16.60 7.12
CA GLN A 140 -14.10 -17.74 7.62
C GLN A 140 -14.90 -17.38 8.86
N LYS A 141 -14.29 -16.68 9.81
CA LYS A 141 -14.95 -16.29 11.08
C LYS A 141 -16.18 -15.42 10.84
N PHE A 142 -16.13 -14.50 9.89
CA PHE A 142 -17.19 -13.54 9.61
C PHE A 142 -18.01 -13.89 8.36
N ASP A 143 -17.81 -15.06 7.79
CA ASP A 143 -18.50 -15.54 6.57
C ASP A 143 -18.42 -14.53 5.41
N VAL A 144 -17.23 -13.97 5.18
CA VAL A 144 -16.96 -13.11 4.03
C VAL A 144 -16.74 -13.99 2.81
N ARG A 145 -17.57 -13.82 1.79
CA ARG A 145 -17.50 -14.58 0.54
C ARG A 145 -16.82 -13.76 -0.54
N ALA A 146 -15.70 -14.27 -1.01
CA ALA A 146 -14.90 -13.71 -2.09
C ALA A 146 -14.04 -14.81 -2.72
N PRO A 147 -13.47 -14.59 -3.92
CA PRO A 147 -12.58 -15.59 -4.54
C PRO A 147 -11.40 -15.96 -3.67
N SER A 148 -10.82 -15.00 -2.96
CA SER A 148 -9.72 -15.22 -2.00
C SER A 148 -9.55 -14.01 -1.08
N GLU A 149 -8.69 -14.17 -0.07
CA GLU A 149 -8.23 -13.09 0.82
C GLU A 149 -7.47 -11.97 0.07
N LYS A 150 -7.02 -12.24 -1.15
CA LYS A 150 -6.32 -11.28 -2.02
C LYS A 150 -7.26 -10.40 -2.83
N ALA A 151 -8.56 -10.70 -2.86
CA ALA A 151 -9.54 -9.89 -3.58
C ALA A 151 -9.59 -8.47 -3.02
N LYS A 152 -9.74 -7.48 -3.91
CA LYS A 152 -9.95 -6.09 -3.48
C LYS A 152 -11.31 -5.95 -2.79
N VAL A 153 -11.34 -5.26 -1.66
CA VAL A 153 -12.60 -5.04 -0.94
C VAL A 153 -13.64 -4.33 -1.81
N GLY A 154 -13.21 -3.40 -2.65
CA GLY A 154 -14.09 -2.70 -3.58
C GLY A 154 -14.79 -3.58 -4.62
N SER A 155 -14.31 -4.81 -4.85
CA SER A 155 -14.94 -5.79 -5.75
C SER A 155 -16.03 -6.63 -5.08
N LEU A 156 -16.20 -6.53 -3.77
CA LEU A 156 -17.18 -7.30 -3.02
C LEU A 156 -18.60 -6.77 -3.22
N SER A 157 -19.59 -7.67 -3.05
CA SER A 157 -20.98 -7.25 -2.88
C SER A 157 -21.13 -6.37 -1.63
N GLY A 158 -22.17 -5.54 -1.59
CA GLY A 158 -22.45 -4.68 -0.43
C GLY A 158 -22.54 -5.47 0.88
N GLY A 159 -23.16 -6.64 0.86
CA GLY A 159 -23.28 -7.51 2.03
C GLY A 159 -21.95 -8.05 2.52
N ASN A 160 -21.07 -8.50 1.61
CA ASN A 160 -19.74 -8.97 1.98
C ASN A 160 -18.83 -7.83 2.44
N MET A 161 -18.92 -6.65 1.80
CA MET A 161 -18.19 -5.46 2.25
C MET A 161 -18.60 -5.08 3.68
N GLN A 162 -19.87 -5.10 4.01
CA GLN A 162 -20.36 -4.84 5.39
C GLN A 162 -19.81 -5.85 6.40
N LYS A 163 -19.67 -7.11 6.02
CA LYS A 163 -19.04 -8.14 6.87
C LYS A 163 -17.56 -7.83 7.13
N VAL A 164 -16.82 -7.35 6.14
CA VAL A 164 -15.43 -6.92 6.33
C VAL A 164 -15.36 -5.72 7.26
N ILE A 165 -16.22 -4.73 7.08
CA ILE A 165 -16.30 -3.55 7.95
C ILE A 165 -16.58 -3.98 9.39
N LEU A 166 -17.56 -4.84 9.60
CA LEU A 166 -17.91 -5.35 10.93
C LEU A 166 -16.76 -6.13 11.56
N ALA A 167 -16.10 -6.99 10.80
CA ALA A 167 -14.95 -7.75 11.26
C ALA A 167 -13.78 -6.89 11.71
N ARG A 168 -13.62 -5.71 11.13
CA ARG A 168 -12.60 -4.74 11.55
C ARG A 168 -12.94 -4.05 12.86
N GLU A 169 -14.19 -4.01 13.24
CA GLU A 169 -14.69 -3.36 14.46
C GLU A 169 -14.65 -4.28 15.70
N CYS A 170 -14.62 -5.59 15.49
CA CYS A 170 -14.55 -6.62 16.53
C CYS A 170 -13.13 -7.01 16.90
#